data_706a23bc182c2baa1741fec306eb9103
#
_entry.id   706a23bc182c2baa1741fec306eb9103
#
_cell.length_a   1.000
_cell.length_b   1.000
_cell.length_c   1.000
_cell.angle_alpha   90.00
_cell.angle_beta   90.00
_cell.angle_gamma   90.00
#
_symmetry.space_group_name_H-M   'P 1'
#
loop_
_entity.id
_entity.type
_entity.pdbx_description
1 polymer ?
#
loop_
_entity_poly.entity_id
_entity_poly.type
_entity_poly.pdbx_seq_one_letter_code
_entity_poly.pdbx_strand_id
1 'polypeptide(L)'
;GLVPRGSHMLEAQVQFASLWKRLVECINGLVNEANFDCNPGGLSVQAMDSSHVALVHMLLRDDCFVKYQCGRNSILGLNLASLSKVLKIVDSNDSLSLRHDDDSDVVTLTSENPEKTRKCEYQLKLLEIEAESMGIPEMDYRSTVTLNSAEFAKIVRDMQVFGDTVTIAISKEGVKFSSSGDVGQGYTFLQAAGVSDRSTKSEVKAEVKAEARDDDEEPLSRKYGKADSSANAIGVEVTMEEPITLSFALRFMGIFAKGSTLSERVTLKFAKDSPCMVEYGIDNVGYLRYYLAPKVDDAE
;
A
#
# COMPACT_ATOMS: atom_id res chain seq x y z
N GLY A 1 16.08 -22.62 43.67
CA GLY A 1 15.13 -22.41 42.63
C GLY A 1 15.81 -22.60 41.28
N LEU A 2 15.48 -23.67 40.56
CA LEU A 2 15.91 -23.90 39.20
C LEU A 2 15.19 -22.85 38.34
N VAL A 3 15.93 -21.98 37.74
CA VAL A 3 15.47 -21.13 36.61
C VAL A 3 15.14 -22.12 35.49
N PRO A 4 13.91 -22.16 34.96
CA PRO A 4 13.61 -23.03 33.82
C PRO A 4 14.51 -22.60 32.66
N ARG A 5 15.17 -23.59 32.04
CA ARG A 5 15.94 -23.42 30.80
C ARG A 5 14.98 -22.74 29.82
N GLY A 6 15.38 -21.56 29.34
CA GLY A 6 14.56 -20.70 28.55
C GLY A 6 13.92 -21.46 27.39
N SER A 7 12.61 -21.57 27.42
CA SER A 7 11.83 -21.87 26.24
C SER A 7 12.17 -20.74 25.26
N HIS A 8 12.68 -21.09 24.10
CA HIS A 8 12.85 -20.13 23.01
C HIS A 8 11.45 -19.67 22.64
N MET A 9 11.11 -18.47 22.99
CA MET A 9 9.77 -17.91 22.81
C MET A 9 9.85 -16.72 21.86
N LEU A 10 8.92 -16.69 20.94
CA LEU A 10 8.64 -15.48 20.18
C LEU A 10 7.58 -14.66 20.94
N GLU A 11 7.84 -13.38 21.13
CA GLU A 11 6.85 -12.41 21.59
C GLU A 11 7.01 -11.11 20.79
N ALA A 12 5.92 -10.69 20.11
CA ALA A 12 5.87 -9.49 19.31
C ALA A 12 4.63 -8.69 19.68
N GLN A 13 4.78 -7.56 20.36
CA GLN A 13 3.68 -6.72 20.86
C GLN A 13 3.68 -5.38 20.15
N VAL A 14 2.55 -5.01 19.54
CA VAL A 14 2.27 -3.68 19.02
C VAL A 14 1.42 -2.87 19.99
N GLN A 15 1.57 -1.56 19.95
CA GLN A 15 0.80 -0.65 20.79
C GLN A 15 -0.68 -0.65 20.41
N PHE A 16 -0.99 -0.72 19.11
CA PHE A 16 -2.35 -0.68 18.59
C PHE A 16 -2.58 -1.84 17.61
N ALA A 17 -3.62 -2.62 17.86
CA ALA A 17 -4.03 -3.72 17.00
C ALA A 17 -4.41 -3.26 15.57
N SER A 18 -4.73 -1.98 15.39
CA SER A 18 -5.05 -1.38 14.10
C SER A 18 -3.95 -1.59 13.04
N LEU A 19 -2.67 -1.65 13.43
CA LEU A 19 -1.57 -1.94 12.52
C LEU A 19 -1.69 -3.36 11.95
N TRP A 20 -1.84 -4.36 12.81
CA TRP A 20 -2.01 -5.75 12.37
C TRP A 20 -3.24 -5.95 11.49
N LYS A 21 -4.37 -5.32 11.85
CA LYS A 21 -5.60 -5.39 11.05
C LYS A 21 -5.37 -4.93 9.62
N ARG A 22 -4.77 -3.75 9.45
CA ARG A 22 -4.49 -3.16 8.13
C ARG A 22 -3.50 -4.00 7.34
N LEU A 23 -2.41 -4.46 7.96
CA LEU A 23 -1.40 -5.30 7.31
C LEU A 23 -1.99 -6.63 6.83
N VAL A 24 -2.70 -7.33 7.71
CA VAL A 24 -3.31 -8.62 7.35
C VAL A 24 -4.37 -8.45 6.27
N GLU A 25 -5.16 -7.37 6.29
CA GLU A 25 -6.14 -7.07 5.24
C GLU A 25 -5.46 -6.85 3.87
N CYS A 26 -4.32 -6.15 3.86
CA CYS A 26 -3.54 -5.92 2.65
C CYS A 26 -2.98 -7.23 2.08
N ILE A 27 -2.40 -8.08 2.92
CA ILE A 27 -1.78 -9.34 2.49
C ILE A 27 -2.84 -10.37 2.09
N ASN A 28 -3.91 -10.51 2.89
CA ASN A 28 -5.01 -11.45 2.64
C ASN A 28 -5.78 -11.15 1.34
N GLY A 29 -5.64 -9.96 0.79
CA GLY A 29 -6.17 -9.63 -0.53
C GLY A 29 -5.45 -10.34 -1.68
N LEU A 30 -4.18 -10.72 -1.47
CA LEU A 30 -3.34 -11.36 -2.48
C LEU A 30 -3.18 -12.86 -2.26
N VAL A 31 -2.98 -13.30 -1.01
CA VAL A 31 -2.72 -14.69 -0.63
C VAL A 31 -3.58 -15.11 0.56
N ASN A 32 -3.95 -16.40 0.61
CA ASN A 32 -4.78 -16.92 1.70
C ASN A 32 -3.97 -17.42 2.90
N GLU A 33 -2.72 -17.80 2.66
CA GLU A 33 -1.82 -18.40 3.63
C GLU A 33 -0.43 -17.83 3.43
N ALA A 34 0.32 -17.63 4.50
CA ALA A 34 1.68 -17.11 4.42
C ALA A 34 2.53 -17.56 5.61
N ASN A 35 3.83 -17.71 5.37
CA ASN A 35 4.84 -17.87 6.39
C ASN A 35 5.26 -16.51 6.95
N PHE A 36 5.25 -16.39 8.25
CA PHE A 36 5.79 -15.26 9.00
C PHE A 36 7.17 -15.65 9.51
N ASP A 37 8.20 -15.12 8.88
CA ASP A 37 9.59 -15.36 9.26
C ASP A 37 9.97 -14.40 10.38
N CYS A 38 10.27 -14.96 11.54
CA CYS A 38 10.60 -14.22 12.75
C CYS A 38 12.08 -14.44 13.08
N ASN A 39 12.82 -13.36 13.26
CA ASN A 39 14.23 -13.36 13.64
C ASN A 39 14.52 -12.19 14.60
N PRO A 40 15.70 -12.10 15.23
CA PRO A 40 16.00 -11.03 16.17
C PRO A 40 15.87 -9.61 15.60
N GLY A 41 15.96 -9.42 14.28
CA GLY A 41 15.82 -8.12 13.63
C GLY A 41 14.39 -7.73 13.27
N GLY A 42 13.42 -8.63 13.51
CA GLY A 42 12.02 -8.35 13.24
C GLY A 42 11.24 -9.52 12.62
N LEU A 43 10.14 -9.18 11.98
CA LEU A 43 9.20 -10.09 11.36
C LEU A 43 9.03 -9.74 9.89
N SER A 44 9.07 -10.76 9.02
CA SER A 44 8.86 -10.59 7.58
C SER A 44 7.87 -11.61 7.04
N VAL A 45 7.20 -11.24 5.96
CA VAL A 45 6.32 -12.11 5.18
C VAL A 45 6.65 -11.93 3.72
N GLN A 46 6.88 -13.02 3.03
CA GLN A 46 7.03 -13.04 1.57
C GLN A 46 6.13 -14.14 1.01
N ALA A 47 5.25 -13.76 0.12
CA ALA A 47 4.32 -14.69 -0.51
C ALA A 47 3.94 -14.27 -1.93
N MET A 48 3.70 -15.25 -2.78
CA MET A 48 3.31 -15.06 -4.18
C MET A 48 1.85 -15.45 -4.36
N ASP A 49 1.15 -14.78 -5.25
CA ASP A 49 -0.20 -15.18 -5.63
C ASP A 49 -0.20 -16.53 -6.38
N SER A 50 -1.34 -17.19 -6.41
CA SER A 50 -1.47 -18.52 -7.02
C SER A 50 -1.18 -18.57 -8.54
N SER A 51 -1.19 -17.43 -9.21
CA SER A 51 -0.84 -17.31 -10.63
C SER A 51 0.64 -16.98 -10.87
N HIS A 52 1.43 -16.78 -9.81
CA HIS A 52 2.84 -16.42 -9.85
C HIS A 52 3.14 -15.12 -10.61
N VAL A 53 2.20 -14.19 -10.60
CA VAL A 53 2.29 -12.89 -11.29
C VAL A 53 2.57 -11.75 -10.33
N ALA A 54 2.07 -11.87 -9.09
CA ALA A 54 2.22 -10.86 -8.06
C ALA A 54 2.84 -11.43 -6.78
N LEU A 55 3.69 -10.64 -6.13
CA LEU A 55 4.34 -10.99 -4.88
C LEU A 55 4.10 -9.89 -3.85
N VAL A 56 3.89 -10.26 -2.60
CA VAL A 56 3.89 -9.35 -1.45
C VAL A 56 5.11 -9.62 -0.58
N HIS A 57 5.76 -8.54 -0.15
CA HIS A 57 6.84 -8.57 0.82
C HIS A 57 6.59 -7.52 1.90
N MET A 58 6.38 -7.97 3.12
CA MET A 58 6.24 -7.14 4.31
C MET A 58 7.49 -7.32 5.18
N LEU A 59 7.98 -6.24 5.72
CA LEU A 59 9.01 -6.24 6.78
C LEU A 59 8.57 -5.31 7.90
N LEU A 60 8.59 -5.81 9.13
CA LEU A 60 8.48 -5.03 10.37
C LEU A 60 9.75 -5.27 11.18
N ARG A 61 10.54 -4.22 11.39
CA ARG A 61 11.74 -4.32 12.22
C ARG A 61 11.36 -4.46 13.71
N ASP A 62 12.29 -4.90 14.52
CA ASP A 62 12.12 -5.05 15.96
C ASP A 62 11.68 -3.75 16.66
N ASP A 63 12.12 -2.59 16.16
CA ASP A 63 11.74 -1.26 16.65
C ASP A 63 10.28 -0.85 16.33
N CYS A 64 9.57 -1.62 15.51
CA CYS A 64 8.14 -1.49 15.28
C CYS A 64 7.30 -1.93 16.49
N PHE A 65 7.87 -2.75 17.35
CA PHE A 65 7.16 -3.40 18.44
C PHE A 65 7.47 -2.72 19.79
N VAL A 66 6.45 -2.57 20.63
CA VAL A 66 6.64 -2.12 22.03
C VAL A 66 7.46 -3.14 22.82
N LYS A 67 7.31 -4.41 22.48
CA LYS A 67 8.08 -5.52 22.99
C LYS A 67 8.33 -6.50 21.85
N TYR A 68 9.61 -6.77 21.59
CA TYR A 68 10.01 -7.80 20.64
C TYR A 68 11.05 -8.72 21.28
N GLN A 69 10.78 -10.00 21.27
CA GLN A 69 11.70 -11.02 21.74
C GLN A 69 11.61 -12.21 20.78
N CYS A 70 12.71 -12.57 20.16
CA CYS A 70 12.83 -13.73 19.31
C CYS A 70 14.11 -14.48 19.70
N GLY A 71 13.97 -15.57 20.42
CA GLY A 71 15.11 -16.33 20.97
C GLY A 71 15.89 -17.10 19.90
N ARG A 72 15.21 -17.49 18.81
CA ARG A 72 15.77 -18.11 17.61
C ARG A 72 14.88 -17.80 16.40
N ASN A 73 15.43 -17.96 15.21
CA ASN A 73 14.64 -17.85 14.00
C ASN A 73 13.52 -18.89 14.00
N SER A 74 12.31 -18.46 13.76
CA SER A 74 11.12 -19.32 13.67
C SER A 74 10.24 -18.88 12.50
N ILE A 75 9.53 -19.87 11.95
CA ILE A 75 8.60 -19.68 10.84
C ILE A 75 7.22 -20.08 11.33
N LEU A 76 6.26 -19.14 11.22
CA LEU A 76 4.87 -19.36 11.61
C LEU A 76 4.00 -19.37 10.36
N GLY A 77 3.58 -20.55 9.92
CA GLY A 77 2.61 -20.67 8.84
C GLY A 77 1.20 -20.32 9.33
N LEU A 78 0.56 -19.31 8.75
CA LEU A 78 -0.74 -18.82 9.18
C LEU A 78 -1.75 -18.77 8.04
N ASN A 79 -2.98 -19.20 8.33
CA ASN A 79 -4.12 -18.91 7.48
C ASN A 79 -4.60 -17.48 7.72
N LEU A 80 -4.44 -16.63 6.72
CA LEU A 80 -4.70 -15.19 6.82
C LEU A 80 -6.20 -14.87 6.96
N ALA A 81 -7.08 -15.69 6.36
CA ALA A 81 -8.51 -15.51 6.53
C ALA A 81 -8.95 -15.77 7.98
N SER A 82 -8.36 -16.79 8.63
CA SER A 82 -8.60 -17.09 10.05
C SER A 82 -8.02 -16.00 10.96
N LEU A 83 -6.80 -15.56 10.69
CA LEU A 83 -6.17 -14.44 11.39
C LEU A 83 -7.00 -13.16 11.27
N SER A 84 -7.48 -12.83 10.05
CA SER A 84 -8.33 -11.68 9.80
C SER A 84 -9.65 -11.73 10.60
N LYS A 85 -10.26 -12.94 10.73
CA LYS A 85 -11.48 -13.10 11.54
C LYS A 85 -11.21 -12.80 13.02
N VAL A 86 -10.12 -13.29 13.58
CA VAL A 86 -9.72 -13.00 14.97
C VAL A 86 -9.43 -11.51 15.14
N LEU A 87 -8.68 -10.91 14.22
CA LEU A 87 -8.37 -9.48 14.29
C LEU A 87 -9.62 -8.59 14.20
N LYS A 88 -10.70 -9.03 13.53
CA LYS A 88 -11.97 -8.25 13.48
C LYS A 88 -12.65 -8.11 14.84
N ILE A 89 -12.53 -9.10 15.74
CA ILE A 89 -13.13 -9.04 17.08
C ILE A 89 -12.26 -8.32 18.12
N VAL A 90 -10.98 -8.08 17.82
CA VAL A 90 -10.08 -7.27 18.66
C VAL A 90 -10.40 -5.78 18.45
N ASP A 91 -10.38 -4.96 19.49
CA ASP A 91 -10.52 -3.51 19.35
C ASP A 91 -9.27 -2.91 18.69
N SER A 92 -9.43 -1.90 17.85
CA SER A 92 -8.32 -1.27 17.11
C SER A 92 -7.34 -0.51 18.02
N ASN A 93 -7.81 -0.07 19.18
CA ASN A 93 -7.03 0.67 20.17
C ASN A 93 -6.40 -0.24 21.23
N ASP A 94 -6.76 -1.52 21.25
CA ASP A 94 -6.12 -2.48 22.15
C ASP A 94 -4.65 -2.70 21.76
N SER A 95 -3.78 -2.93 22.73
CA SER A 95 -2.48 -3.52 22.44
C SER A 95 -2.67 -4.96 21.98
N LEU A 96 -1.83 -5.42 21.05
CA LEU A 96 -1.89 -6.79 20.57
C LEU A 96 -0.52 -7.43 20.65
N SER A 97 -0.45 -8.57 21.34
CA SER A 97 0.75 -9.40 21.46
C SER A 97 0.54 -10.70 20.71
N LEU A 98 1.51 -11.06 19.87
CA LEU A 98 1.62 -12.37 19.23
C LEU A 98 2.71 -13.15 19.96
N ARG A 99 2.39 -14.35 20.43
CA ARG A 99 3.30 -15.21 21.17
C ARG A 99 3.29 -16.63 20.60
N HIS A 100 4.48 -17.22 20.53
CA HIS A 100 4.64 -18.60 20.10
C HIS A 100 5.76 -19.26 20.93
N ASP A 101 5.48 -20.43 21.46
CA ASP A 101 6.43 -21.30 22.14
C ASP A 101 6.88 -22.40 21.16
N ASP A 102 8.18 -22.66 21.08
CA ASP A 102 8.77 -23.53 20.05
C ASP A 102 8.19 -24.95 19.95
N ASP A 103 7.67 -25.47 21.04
CA ASP A 103 7.07 -26.82 21.09
C ASP A 103 5.55 -26.80 20.85
N SER A 104 4.98 -25.64 20.46
CA SER A 104 3.54 -25.46 20.30
C SER A 104 3.15 -25.48 18.82
N ASP A 105 2.01 -26.08 18.50
CA ASP A 105 1.36 -26.04 17.19
C ASP A 105 0.38 -24.86 17.03
N VAL A 106 0.39 -23.94 18.00
CA VAL A 106 -0.47 -22.75 17.98
C VAL A 106 0.32 -21.47 18.21
N VAL A 107 -0.18 -20.39 17.65
CA VAL A 107 0.19 -19.03 18.00
C VAL A 107 -0.90 -18.42 18.86
N THR A 108 -0.52 -17.73 19.92
CA THR A 108 -1.43 -17.06 20.85
C THR A 108 -1.44 -15.58 20.58
N LEU A 109 -2.62 -15.02 20.31
CA LEU A 109 -2.87 -13.58 20.18
C LEU A 109 -3.51 -13.10 21.48
N THR A 110 -2.89 -12.14 22.13
CA THR A 110 -3.43 -11.52 23.34
C THR A 110 -3.71 -10.05 23.10
N SER A 111 -4.97 -9.64 23.25
CA SER A 111 -5.35 -8.21 23.25
C SER A 111 -5.61 -7.71 24.65
N GLU A 112 -5.19 -6.49 24.93
CA GLU A 112 -5.41 -5.80 26.20
C GLU A 112 -5.82 -4.37 25.92
N ASN A 113 -6.94 -3.92 26.54
CA ASN A 113 -7.38 -2.55 26.42
C ASN A 113 -6.44 -1.58 27.15
N PRO A 114 -6.40 -0.27 26.78
CA PRO A 114 -5.49 0.73 27.36
C PRO A 114 -5.60 0.83 28.89
N GLU A 115 -6.79 0.63 29.43
CA GLU A 115 -7.08 0.70 30.87
C GLU A 115 -6.70 -0.57 31.63
N LYS A 116 -6.25 -1.63 30.92
CA LYS A 116 -5.89 -2.96 31.46
C LYS A 116 -7.00 -3.64 32.25
N THR A 117 -8.26 -3.31 31.95
CA THR A 117 -9.44 -3.91 32.59
C THR A 117 -9.98 -5.12 31.83
N ARG A 118 -9.60 -5.25 30.54
CA ARG A 118 -10.01 -6.35 29.67
C ARG A 118 -8.80 -6.94 28.97
N LYS A 119 -8.63 -8.25 29.12
CA LYS A 119 -7.65 -9.05 28.40
C LYS A 119 -8.36 -10.19 27.70
N CYS A 120 -8.12 -10.35 26.41
CA CYS A 120 -8.64 -11.45 25.62
C CYS A 120 -7.48 -12.24 25.02
N GLU A 121 -7.67 -13.55 24.92
CA GLU A 121 -6.67 -14.45 24.38
C GLU A 121 -7.30 -15.36 23.34
N TYR A 122 -6.64 -15.50 22.20
CA TYR A 122 -7.08 -16.29 21.06
C TYR A 122 -5.94 -17.17 20.60
N GLN A 123 -6.22 -18.44 20.31
CA GLN A 123 -5.21 -19.35 19.78
C GLN A 123 -5.57 -19.74 18.35
N LEU A 124 -4.59 -19.63 17.46
CA LEU A 124 -4.68 -20.06 16.07
C LEU A 124 -3.70 -21.21 15.84
N LYS A 125 -4.19 -22.27 15.18
CA LYS A 125 -3.34 -23.37 14.75
C LYS A 125 -2.40 -22.91 13.64
N LEU A 126 -1.15 -23.31 13.76
CA LEU A 126 -0.15 -23.13 12.72
C LEU A 126 -0.36 -24.12 11.58
N LEU A 127 0.07 -23.75 10.40
CA LEU A 127 0.08 -24.58 9.20
C LEU A 127 1.53 -24.87 8.79
N GLU A 128 1.76 -26.05 8.24
CA GLU A 128 2.97 -26.34 7.52
C GLU A 128 2.80 -25.83 6.08
N ILE A 129 3.45 -24.72 5.76
CA ILE A 129 3.42 -24.12 4.43
C ILE A 129 4.83 -24.29 3.84
N GLU A 130 4.91 -24.91 2.66
CA GLU A 130 6.18 -25.02 1.95
C GLU A 130 6.80 -23.65 1.74
N ALA A 131 8.03 -23.47 2.20
CA ALA A 131 8.74 -22.21 2.03
C ALA A 131 9.24 -22.12 0.58
N GLU A 132 8.56 -21.35 -0.23
CA GLU A 132 9.12 -20.92 -1.50
C GLU A 132 10.17 -19.83 -1.23
N SER A 133 11.45 -20.21 -1.25
CA SER A 133 12.54 -19.23 -1.15
C SER A 133 12.63 -18.46 -2.44
N MET A 134 11.87 -17.39 -2.55
CA MET A 134 11.95 -16.48 -3.69
C MET A 134 12.93 -15.38 -3.37
N GLY A 135 14.13 -15.48 -3.91
CA GLY A 135 15.04 -14.34 -3.93
C GLY A 135 14.42 -13.22 -4.74
N ILE A 136 14.03 -12.12 -4.10
CA ILE A 136 13.68 -10.89 -4.83
C ILE A 136 14.99 -10.37 -5.40
N PRO A 137 15.21 -10.39 -6.73
CA PRO A 137 16.44 -9.85 -7.30
C PRO A 137 16.52 -8.35 -7.03
N GLU A 138 17.72 -7.84 -6.83
CA GLU A 138 17.95 -6.40 -6.88
C GLU A 138 17.63 -5.93 -8.29
N MET A 139 16.58 -5.13 -8.44
CA MET A 139 16.15 -4.56 -9.71
C MET A 139 16.64 -3.14 -9.82
N ASP A 140 17.25 -2.82 -10.97
CA ASP A 140 17.67 -1.45 -11.30
C ASP A 140 16.46 -0.65 -11.78
N TYR A 141 15.74 -0.06 -10.82
CA TYR A 141 14.59 0.77 -11.11
C TYR A 141 15.03 2.15 -11.60
N ARG A 142 14.69 2.46 -12.84
CA ARG A 142 15.07 3.72 -13.50
C ARG A 142 14.02 4.81 -13.46
N SER A 143 12.81 4.46 -13.05
CA SER A 143 11.72 5.43 -12.89
C SER A 143 11.02 5.20 -11.57
N THR A 144 10.84 6.29 -10.83
CA THR A 144 10.17 6.30 -9.52
C THR A 144 9.12 7.40 -9.50
N VAL A 145 7.93 7.07 -9.05
CA VAL A 145 6.81 7.99 -8.87
C VAL A 145 6.33 7.89 -7.43
N THR A 146 6.35 9.00 -6.70
CA THR A 146 5.82 9.06 -5.33
C THR A 146 4.62 10.02 -5.30
N LEU A 147 3.49 9.53 -4.82
CA LEU A 147 2.23 10.27 -4.78
C LEU A 147 1.43 9.98 -3.51
N ASN A 148 0.35 10.72 -3.32
CA ASN A 148 -0.59 10.45 -2.24
C ASN A 148 -1.28 9.09 -2.44
N SER A 149 -1.28 8.25 -1.42
CA SER A 149 -1.79 6.88 -1.53
C SER A 149 -3.31 6.79 -1.68
N ALA A 150 -4.07 7.74 -1.11
CA ALA A 150 -5.51 7.81 -1.31
C ALA A 150 -5.86 8.24 -2.75
N GLU A 151 -5.05 9.11 -3.36
CA GLU A 151 -5.20 9.48 -4.77
C GLU A 151 -4.86 8.31 -5.69
N PHE A 152 -3.78 7.58 -5.42
CA PHE A 152 -3.48 6.34 -6.14
C PHE A 152 -4.64 5.34 -6.07
N ALA A 153 -5.19 5.12 -4.88
CA ALA A 153 -6.32 4.21 -4.69
C ALA A 153 -7.58 4.68 -5.45
N LYS A 154 -7.82 5.99 -5.52
CA LYS A 154 -8.90 6.56 -6.31
C LYS A 154 -8.68 6.34 -7.81
N ILE A 155 -7.48 6.64 -8.32
CA ILE A 155 -7.13 6.46 -9.73
C ILE A 155 -7.32 5.00 -10.15
N VAL A 156 -6.81 4.05 -9.37
CA VAL A 156 -6.96 2.62 -9.66
C VAL A 156 -8.43 2.22 -9.76
N ARG A 157 -9.27 2.69 -8.82
CA ARG A 157 -10.72 2.43 -8.83
C ARG A 157 -11.41 3.05 -10.04
N ASP A 158 -11.05 4.28 -10.39
CA ASP A 158 -11.62 4.98 -11.54
C ASP A 158 -11.24 4.28 -12.86
N MET A 159 -10.02 3.77 -12.98
CA MET A 159 -9.58 3.01 -14.16
C MET A 159 -10.30 1.67 -14.33
N GLN A 160 -10.69 1.01 -13.23
CA GLN A 160 -11.46 -0.24 -13.26
C GLN A 160 -12.84 -0.10 -13.90
N VAL A 161 -13.36 1.11 -14.02
CA VAL A 161 -14.65 1.37 -14.71
C VAL A 161 -14.52 1.10 -16.21
N PHE A 162 -13.35 1.33 -16.79
CA PHE A 162 -13.14 1.24 -18.24
C PHE A 162 -12.66 -0.14 -18.70
N GLY A 163 -11.85 -0.81 -17.90
CA GLY A 163 -11.29 -2.11 -18.30
C GLY A 163 -10.55 -2.82 -17.16
N ASP A 164 -9.88 -3.91 -17.52
CA ASP A 164 -9.11 -4.77 -16.59
C ASP A 164 -7.60 -4.47 -16.59
N THR A 165 -7.18 -3.53 -17.42
CA THR A 165 -5.79 -3.18 -17.63
C THR A 165 -5.58 -1.69 -17.43
N VAL A 166 -4.53 -1.32 -16.70
CA VAL A 166 -4.04 0.05 -16.62
C VAL A 166 -2.70 0.16 -17.32
N THR A 167 -2.58 1.15 -18.20
CA THR A 167 -1.31 1.56 -18.80
C THR A 167 -0.79 2.78 -18.07
N ILE A 168 0.43 2.68 -17.56
CA ILE A 168 1.12 3.72 -16.81
C ILE A 168 2.26 4.25 -17.68
N ALA A 169 2.17 5.52 -18.07
CA ALA A 169 3.20 6.21 -18.84
C ALA A 169 3.83 7.31 -17.99
N ILE A 170 5.16 7.26 -17.87
CA ILE A 170 5.95 8.18 -17.06
C ILE A 170 6.80 9.04 -18.00
N SER A 171 6.72 10.34 -17.81
CA SER A 171 7.49 11.35 -18.55
C SER A 171 8.04 12.40 -17.59
N LYS A 172 8.88 13.30 -18.08
CA LYS A 172 9.40 14.45 -17.30
C LYS A 172 8.29 15.40 -16.83
N GLU A 173 7.16 15.39 -17.50
CA GLU A 173 6.01 16.24 -17.20
C GLU A 173 5.14 15.67 -16.08
N GLY A 174 5.16 14.34 -15.90
CA GLY A 174 4.35 13.66 -14.90
C GLY A 174 4.08 12.20 -15.23
N VAL A 175 3.03 11.66 -14.62
CA VAL A 175 2.59 10.29 -14.80
C VAL A 175 1.15 10.26 -15.31
N LYS A 176 0.89 9.44 -16.33
CA LYS A 176 -0.43 9.18 -16.91
C LYS A 176 -0.86 7.76 -16.64
N PHE A 177 -2.03 7.61 -16.05
CA PHE A 177 -2.73 6.34 -15.88
C PHE A 177 -3.88 6.31 -16.89
N SER A 178 -3.98 5.27 -17.70
CA SER A 178 -5.05 5.13 -18.68
C SER A 178 -5.58 3.70 -18.74
N SER A 179 -6.86 3.57 -19.04
CA SER A 179 -7.54 2.29 -19.22
C SER A 179 -8.56 2.40 -20.33
N SER A 180 -8.79 1.31 -21.06
CA SER A 180 -9.78 1.22 -22.14
C SER A 180 -10.45 -0.15 -22.13
N GLY A 181 -11.72 -0.20 -22.56
CA GLY A 181 -12.52 -1.40 -22.69
C GLY A 181 -13.87 -1.10 -23.31
N ASP A 182 -14.82 -2.00 -23.16
CA ASP A 182 -16.15 -1.94 -23.82
C ASP A 182 -16.97 -0.69 -23.46
N VAL A 183 -16.78 -0.15 -22.26
CA VAL A 183 -17.48 1.07 -21.80
C VAL A 183 -16.91 2.33 -22.44
N GLY A 184 -15.64 2.27 -22.87
CA GLY A 184 -14.90 3.43 -23.41
C GLY A 184 -13.47 3.49 -22.91
N GLN A 185 -12.92 4.68 -22.83
CA GLN A 185 -11.57 4.90 -22.35
C GLN A 185 -11.50 6.09 -21.40
N GLY A 186 -10.57 6.03 -20.44
CA GLY A 186 -10.32 7.11 -19.51
C GLY A 186 -8.84 7.24 -19.18
N TYR A 187 -8.44 8.43 -18.76
CA TYR A 187 -7.10 8.62 -18.22
C TYR A 187 -7.10 9.65 -17.10
N THR A 188 -6.11 9.55 -16.24
CA THR A 188 -5.73 10.55 -15.25
C THR A 188 -4.27 10.91 -15.48
N PHE A 189 -3.98 12.20 -15.60
CA PHE A 189 -2.61 12.70 -15.67
C PHE A 189 -2.29 13.50 -14.41
N LEU A 190 -1.20 13.15 -13.75
CA LEU A 190 -0.67 13.86 -12.60
C LEU A 190 0.62 14.55 -12.99
N GLN A 191 0.63 15.87 -12.88
CA GLN A 191 1.79 16.69 -13.21
C GLN A 191 2.87 16.56 -12.12
N ALA A 192 4.13 16.43 -12.55
CA ALA A 192 5.26 16.38 -11.63
C ALA A 192 5.43 17.71 -10.89
N ALA A 193 5.75 17.63 -9.59
CA ALA A 193 6.04 18.81 -8.78
C ALA A 193 7.27 19.57 -9.35
N GLY A 194 7.15 20.88 -9.51
CA GLY A 194 8.24 21.73 -10.02
C GLY A 194 8.21 22.00 -11.52
N VAL A 195 7.35 21.35 -12.30
CA VAL A 195 7.07 21.71 -13.68
C VAL A 195 5.99 22.81 -13.67
N SER A 196 6.40 24.07 -13.50
CA SER A 196 5.49 25.19 -13.73
C SER A 196 5.24 25.31 -15.22
N ASP A 197 3.99 25.24 -15.62
CA ASP A 197 3.54 25.53 -16.99
C ASP A 197 3.89 26.97 -17.35
N ARG A 198 5.06 27.18 -18.00
CA ARG A 198 5.47 28.48 -18.57
C ARG A 198 4.82 28.77 -19.92
N SER A 199 3.93 27.90 -20.40
CA SER A 199 3.44 27.97 -21.78
C SER A 199 2.00 28.51 -21.98
N THR A 200 1.33 29.04 -20.93
CA THR A 200 0.01 29.66 -21.08
C THR A 200 -0.05 31.09 -20.55
N LYS A 201 0.94 31.90 -20.89
CA LYS A 201 0.85 33.39 -20.84
C LYS A 201 1.50 33.97 -22.07
N SER A 202 0.87 33.80 -23.20
CA SER A 202 1.07 34.72 -24.36
C SER A 202 -0.28 34.93 -25.04
N GLU A 203 -0.75 36.16 -24.83
CA GLU A 203 -1.50 36.96 -25.78
C GLU A 203 -2.94 36.56 -26.14
N VAL A 204 -3.90 37.04 -25.35
CA VAL A 204 -5.07 37.68 -25.93
C VAL A 204 -5.23 39.07 -25.30
N LYS A 205 -4.49 40.03 -25.80
CA LYS A 205 -4.88 41.43 -25.75
C LYS A 205 -5.84 41.64 -26.92
N ALA A 206 -7.12 41.54 -26.69
CA ALA A 206 -8.12 42.06 -27.57
C ALA A 206 -8.73 43.29 -26.88
N GLU A 207 -8.47 44.45 -27.43
CA GLU A 207 -9.15 45.69 -27.14
C GLU A 207 -10.66 45.53 -27.39
N VAL A 208 -11.48 45.76 -26.40
CA VAL A 208 -12.88 46.13 -26.58
C VAL A 208 -13.12 47.42 -25.83
N LYS A 209 -13.33 48.47 -26.63
CA LYS A 209 -13.80 49.79 -26.22
C LYS A 209 -15.12 49.67 -25.47
N ALA A 210 -15.20 50.46 -24.42
CA ALA A 210 -16.39 50.72 -23.63
C ALA A 210 -17.50 51.40 -24.48
N GLU A 211 -18.73 50.89 -24.31
CA GLU A 211 -19.93 51.72 -24.34
C GLU A 211 -20.82 51.36 -23.21
N ALA A 212 -21.10 52.32 -22.38
CA ALA A 212 -21.96 52.25 -21.22
C ALA A 212 -23.44 52.10 -21.63
N ARG A 213 -24.16 51.22 -20.94
CA ARG A 213 -25.60 51.36 -20.68
C ARG A 213 -25.92 50.81 -19.32
N ASP A 214 -26.48 51.69 -18.47
CA ASP A 214 -27.15 51.41 -17.24
C ASP A 214 -28.35 50.48 -17.52
N ASP A 215 -28.51 49.47 -16.67
CA ASP A 215 -29.80 49.03 -16.17
C ASP A 215 -29.58 48.08 -14.99
N ASP A 216 -30.23 48.44 -13.86
CA ASP A 216 -30.31 47.72 -12.61
C ASP A 216 -31.02 46.37 -12.74
N GLU A 217 -30.35 45.26 -12.43
CA GLU A 217 -30.99 44.07 -11.89
C GLU A 217 -29.95 43.20 -11.14
N GLU A 218 -30.12 43.01 -9.81
CA GLU A 218 -29.33 42.12 -9.00
C GLU A 218 -29.59 40.64 -9.38
N PRO A 219 -28.55 39.82 -9.66
CA PRO A 219 -28.69 38.40 -9.66
C PRO A 219 -28.29 37.81 -8.28
N LEU A 220 -29.23 37.11 -7.68
CA LEU A 220 -29.06 36.23 -6.54
C LEU A 220 -27.83 35.32 -6.67
N SER A 221 -26.73 35.72 -6.07
CA SER A 221 -25.55 34.85 -5.94
C SER A 221 -25.82 33.78 -4.88
N ARG A 222 -26.10 32.58 -5.34
CA ARG A 222 -26.01 31.38 -4.51
C ARG A 222 -24.61 31.26 -3.95
N LYS A 223 -24.50 31.41 -2.63
CA LYS A 223 -23.33 31.04 -1.84
C LYS A 223 -23.09 29.54 -1.99
N TYR A 224 -22.26 29.14 -2.92
CA TYR A 224 -21.55 27.87 -2.82
C TYR A 224 -20.36 28.12 -1.92
N GLY A 225 -20.37 27.47 -0.76
CA GLY A 225 -19.27 27.48 0.17
C GLY A 225 -18.00 27.02 -0.54
N LYS A 226 -16.95 27.86 -0.51
CA LYS A 226 -15.60 27.44 -0.76
C LYS A 226 -15.28 26.32 0.25
N ALA A 227 -15.21 25.09 -0.22
CA ALA A 227 -14.51 24.05 0.50
C ALA A 227 -13.04 24.51 0.58
N ASP A 228 -12.55 24.67 1.80
CA ASP A 228 -11.14 24.90 2.07
C ASP A 228 -10.32 23.71 1.55
N SER A 229 -9.80 23.82 0.34
CA SER A 229 -8.82 22.92 -0.23
C SER A 229 -7.40 23.42 0.04
N SER A 230 -7.09 23.68 1.30
CA SER A 230 -5.71 23.93 1.77
C SER A 230 -5.20 22.80 2.67
N ALA A 231 -5.53 21.55 2.34
CA ALA A 231 -4.80 20.39 2.86
C ALA A 231 -3.71 20.06 1.85
N ASN A 232 -2.46 20.41 2.19
CA ASN A 232 -1.18 19.99 1.59
C ASN A 232 -1.33 19.16 0.31
N ALA A 233 -1.44 19.80 -0.83
CA ALA A 233 -1.21 19.15 -2.12
C ALA A 233 0.29 18.85 -2.21
N ILE A 234 0.71 17.76 -1.57
CA ILE A 234 2.04 17.19 -1.78
C ILE A 234 2.01 16.70 -3.22
N GLY A 235 2.64 17.46 -4.12
CA GLY A 235 2.67 17.18 -5.54
C GLY A 235 3.26 15.79 -5.83
N VAL A 236 3.00 15.29 -7.01
CA VAL A 236 3.59 14.03 -7.47
C VAL A 236 5.08 14.25 -7.73
N GLU A 237 5.92 13.45 -7.11
CA GLU A 237 7.36 13.44 -7.32
C GLU A 237 7.69 12.39 -8.37
N VAL A 238 8.34 12.80 -9.45
CA VAL A 238 8.79 11.91 -10.53
C VAL A 238 10.30 12.01 -10.66
N THR A 239 10.97 10.87 -10.52
CA THR A 239 12.39 10.71 -10.84
C THR A 239 12.50 9.67 -11.94
N MET A 240 13.16 10.01 -13.07
CA MET A 240 13.29 9.08 -14.19
C MET A 240 14.57 9.36 -14.98
N GLU A 241 15.16 8.30 -15.51
CA GLU A 241 16.28 8.38 -16.46
C GLU A 241 15.77 8.44 -17.90
N GLU A 242 14.75 7.64 -18.22
CA GLU A 242 14.12 7.58 -19.54
C GLU A 242 12.60 7.41 -19.41
N PRO A 243 11.81 7.90 -20.40
CA PRO A 243 10.37 7.67 -20.43
C PRO A 243 10.06 6.18 -20.50
N ILE A 244 9.06 5.75 -19.73
CA ILE A 244 8.63 4.35 -19.68
C ILE A 244 7.11 4.26 -19.77
N THR A 245 6.62 3.25 -20.50
CA THR A 245 5.19 2.93 -20.58
C THR A 245 5.03 1.44 -20.37
N LEU A 246 4.24 1.05 -19.38
CA LEU A 246 4.00 -0.34 -19.02
C LEU A 246 2.53 -0.56 -18.70
N SER A 247 2.03 -1.75 -18.97
CA SER A 247 0.64 -2.15 -18.72
C SER A 247 0.56 -3.20 -17.62
N PHE A 248 -0.46 -3.07 -16.75
CA PHE A 248 -0.64 -3.93 -15.58
C PHE A 248 -2.10 -4.35 -15.40
N ALA A 249 -2.32 -5.53 -14.80
CA ALA A 249 -3.65 -6.01 -14.46
C ALA A 249 -4.24 -5.20 -13.29
N LEU A 250 -5.38 -4.53 -13.52
CA LEU A 250 -6.05 -3.69 -12.53
C LEU A 250 -6.54 -4.46 -11.31
N ARG A 251 -6.84 -5.77 -11.46
CA ARG A 251 -7.22 -6.61 -10.31
C ARG A 251 -6.15 -6.60 -9.21
N PHE A 252 -4.88 -6.69 -9.57
CA PHE A 252 -3.77 -6.64 -8.61
C PHE A 252 -3.53 -5.23 -8.10
N MET A 253 -3.56 -4.22 -8.98
CA MET A 253 -3.43 -2.82 -8.56
C MET A 253 -4.52 -2.43 -7.55
N GLY A 254 -5.75 -2.96 -7.70
CA GLY A 254 -6.85 -2.78 -6.75
C GLY A 254 -6.57 -3.41 -5.38
N ILE A 255 -5.86 -4.54 -5.33
CA ILE A 255 -5.41 -5.15 -4.08
C ILE A 255 -4.33 -4.28 -3.44
N PHE A 256 -3.34 -3.85 -4.22
CA PHE A 256 -2.22 -3.03 -3.74
C PHE A 256 -2.68 -1.67 -3.21
N ALA A 257 -3.71 -1.09 -3.82
CA ALA A 257 -4.30 0.17 -3.40
C ALA A 257 -4.86 0.16 -1.96
N LYS A 258 -5.14 -1.02 -1.38
CA LYS A 258 -5.52 -1.17 0.03
C LYS A 258 -4.43 -0.69 0.99
N GLY A 259 -3.18 -0.71 0.56
CA GLY A 259 -2.05 -0.15 1.32
C GLY A 259 -2.19 1.35 1.64
N SER A 260 -3.11 2.06 0.99
CA SER A 260 -3.45 3.45 1.33
C SER A 260 -3.91 3.65 2.77
N THR A 261 -4.32 2.58 3.45
CA THR A 261 -4.65 2.59 4.87
C THR A 261 -3.42 2.58 5.79
N LEU A 262 -2.25 2.21 5.27
CA LEU A 262 -1.00 2.08 6.03
C LEU A 262 -0.14 3.33 5.97
N SER A 263 -0.12 4.03 4.84
CA SER A 263 0.76 5.16 4.59
C SER A 263 0.05 6.23 3.76
N GLU A 264 0.33 7.50 4.06
CA GLU A 264 -0.19 8.64 3.27
C GLU A 264 0.46 8.73 1.89
N ARG A 265 1.63 8.12 1.71
CA ARG A 265 2.36 8.14 0.45
C ARG A 265 2.62 6.72 -0.05
N VAL A 266 2.55 6.58 -1.36
CA VAL A 266 2.93 5.36 -2.08
C VAL A 266 4.04 5.68 -3.06
N THR A 267 5.02 4.79 -3.15
CA THR A 267 6.10 4.87 -4.12
C THR A 267 5.97 3.74 -5.13
N LEU A 268 5.89 4.12 -6.40
CA LEU A 268 5.86 3.19 -7.54
C LEU A 268 7.22 3.21 -8.20
N LYS A 269 7.83 2.06 -8.43
CA LYS A 269 9.12 1.95 -9.12
C LYS A 269 9.00 1.05 -10.33
N PHE A 270 9.62 1.48 -11.43
CA PHE A 270 9.51 0.83 -12.71
C PHE A 270 10.87 0.62 -13.36
N ALA A 271 11.03 -0.51 -14.02
CA ALA A 271 12.13 -0.83 -14.91
C ALA A 271 11.59 -1.60 -16.10
N LYS A 272 12.26 -1.50 -17.25
CA LYS A 272 11.91 -2.26 -18.45
C LYS A 272 12.12 -3.74 -18.18
N ASP A 273 11.20 -4.57 -18.66
CA ASP A 273 11.25 -6.03 -18.57
C ASP A 273 11.36 -6.60 -17.13
N SER A 274 10.91 -5.81 -16.15
CA SER A 274 10.94 -6.18 -14.74
C SER A 274 9.59 -5.92 -14.08
N PRO A 275 9.24 -6.67 -13.00
CA PRO A 275 8.07 -6.35 -12.20
C PRO A 275 8.13 -4.92 -11.66
N CYS A 276 7.02 -4.20 -11.71
CA CYS A 276 6.93 -2.94 -10.98
C CYS A 276 6.88 -3.21 -9.48
N MET A 277 7.35 -2.26 -8.67
CA MET A 277 7.24 -2.29 -7.23
C MET A 277 6.31 -1.18 -6.75
N VAL A 278 5.37 -1.53 -5.87
CA VAL A 278 4.48 -0.60 -5.17
C VAL A 278 4.81 -0.69 -3.68
N GLU A 279 5.33 0.40 -3.10
CA GLU A 279 5.81 0.43 -1.73
C GLU A 279 5.01 1.40 -0.86
N TYR A 280 4.62 0.92 0.31
CA TYR A 280 4.07 1.70 1.41
C TYR A 280 5.03 1.62 2.59
N GLY A 281 5.60 2.75 2.99
CA GLY A 281 6.43 2.84 4.20
C GLY A 281 5.56 2.79 5.46
N ILE A 282 6.06 2.16 6.52
CA ILE A 282 5.42 2.07 7.83
C ILE A 282 6.32 2.81 8.82
N ASP A 283 6.05 4.09 9.07
CA ASP A 283 6.67 4.95 10.10
C ASP A 283 8.19 4.78 10.28
N ASN A 284 8.95 4.55 9.22
CA ASN A 284 10.38 4.22 9.21
C ASN A 284 10.76 2.92 9.96
N VAL A 285 9.81 2.12 10.41
CA VAL A 285 10.02 0.86 11.12
C VAL A 285 9.78 -0.37 10.25
N GLY A 286 9.34 -0.18 9.01
CA GLY A 286 9.08 -1.26 8.09
C GLY A 286 8.50 -0.80 6.77
N TYR A 287 8.05 -1.76 5.98
CA TYR A 287 7.37 -1.51 4.71
C TYR A 287 6.44 -2.66 4.31
N LEU A 288 5.52 -2.33 3.44
CA LEU A 288 4.76 -3.28 2.65
C LEU A 288 5.05 -3.02 1.18
N ARG A 289 5.61 -3.99 0.48
CA ARG A 289 5.94 -3.95 -0.94
C ARG A 289 5.15 -4.99 -1.70
N TYR A 290 4.67 -4.59 -2.86
CA TYR A 290 4.10 -5.48 -3.83
C TYR A 290 4.92 -5.41 -5.12
N TYR A 291 5.05 -6.54 -5.77
CA TYR A 291 5.70 -6.66 -7.07
C TYR A 291 4.71 -7.24 -8.05
N LEU A 292 4.63 -6.68 -9.25
CA LEU A 292 3.70 -7.11 -10.29
C LEU A 292 4.40 -7.16 -11.64
N ALA A 293 4.36 -8.32 -12.27
CA ALA A 293 4.84 -8.47 -13.63
C ALA A 293 3.99 -7.60 -14.60
N PRO A 294 4.61 -6.87 -15.54
CA PRO A 294 3.88 -6.17 -16.58
C PRO A 294 3.15 -7.17 -17.49
N LYS A 295 2.04 -6.75 -18.07
CA LYS A 295 1.44 -7.47 -19.18
C LYS A 295 2.37 -7.35 -20.39
N VAL A 296 2.65 -8.47 -21.02
CA VAL A 296 3.35 -8.47 -22.30
C VAL A 296 2.30 -8.13 -23.34
N ASP A 297 2.50 -7.06 -24.10
CA ASP A 297 1.70 -6.82 -25.30
C ASP A 297 2.05 -7.97 -26.26
N ASP A 298 1.07 -8.85 -26.53
CA ASP A 298 1.19 -9.79 -27.63
C ASP A 298 1.38 -8.94 -28.89
N ALA A 299 2.62 -8.86 -29.36
CA ALA A 299 2.94 -8.22 -30.60
C ALA A 299 2.20 -8.98 -31.72
N GLU A 300 1.16 -8.35 -32.30
CA GLU A 300 0.53 -8.79 -33.55
C GLU A 300 1.56 -8.83 -34.69
#